data_dd2e700a3ee3a527f0cc2fc1309b1feb
#
_entry.id   dd2e700a3ee3a527f0cc2fc1309b1feb
#
_cell.length_a   1.000
_cell.length_b   1.000
_cell.length_c   1.000
_cell.angle_alpha   90.00
_cell.angle_beta   90.00
_cell.angle_gamma   90.00
#
_symmetry.space_group_name_H-M   'P 1'
#
loop_
_entity.id
_entity.type
_entity.pdbx_description
1 polymer ?
#
loop_
_entity_poly.entity_id
_entity_poly.type
_entity_poly.pdbx_seq_one_letter_code
_entity_poly.pdbx_strand_id
1 'polypeptide(L)'
;MSKREDYKRFIIFLLASLIVLAQMAIFAYVWYNIYRGQINKPFWRKGNWVLIAIYGLLFGMFSKLYGGLKVGYLKRIDVFYSLTLALLCTNVVEYLQITLINRWFLEAWPMIEMTGIQLIVCIVWIWGSRYIYSRLYRARRLLVIYGDRDPGDDLIHKMNSRRDKYDISGKVHASVGEEEIHRMMADYDGVIIWDLPSAVRNRYLKYCFSHSIRCYISPKISDIILMGSDRIHLFDTPLLMSRNMGLSIDQRAAKRLLDILVSGVGIILTSPIMLIIAIAVK
;
A
#
# COMPACT_ATOMS: atom_id res chain seq x y z
N MET A 1 -6.22 -12.65 -21.17
CA MET A 1 -5.74 -11.30 -20.75
C MET A 1 -5.28 -10.55 -21.99
N SER A 2 -5.71 -9.30 -22.18
CA SER A 2 -5.33 -8.52 -23.37
C SER A 2 -3.86 -8.11 -23.27
N LYS A 3 -3.08 -8.23 -24.38
CA LYS A 3 -1.68 -7.72 -24.50
C LYS A 3 -1.50 -6.30 -23.97
N ARG A 4 -2.57 -5.50 -23.99
CA ARG A 4 -2.62 -4.13 -23.48
C ARG A 4 -2.56 -4.05 -21.95
N GLU A 5 -3.06 -5.06 -21.21
CA GLU A 5 -2.99 -5.08 -19.73
C GLU A 5 -1.60 -5.49 -19.23
N ASP A 6 -0.92 -6.38 -19.93
CA ASP A 6 0.44 -6.81 -19.62
C ASP A 6 1.44 -5.65 -19.81
N TYR A 7 1.28 -4.89 -20.90
CA TYR A 7 2.08 -3.68 -21.14
C TYR A 7 1.90 -2.63 -20.04
N LYS A 8 0.69 -2.44 -19.53
CA LYS A 8 0.42 -1.52 -18.43
C LYS A 8 1.06 -1.98 -17.11
N ARG A 9 1.04 -3.27 -16.81
CA ARG A 9 1.70 -3.84 -15.64
C ARG A 9 3.21 -3.65 -15.72
N PHE A 10 3.79 -3.83 -16.89
CA PHE A 10 5.21 -3.61 -17.13
C PHE A 10 5.61 -2.15 -16.86
N ILE A 11 4.82 -1.17 -17.32
CA ILE A 11 5.10 0.25 -17.05
C ILE A 11 5.04 0.56 -15.53
N ILE A 12 4.05 -0.01 -14.81
CA ILE A 12 3.98 0.16 -13.35
C ILE A 12 5.21 -0.44 -12.67
N PHE A 13 5.66 -1.59 -13.13
CA PHE A 13 6.89 -2.22 -12.63
C PHE A 13 8.12 -1.33 -12.90
N LEU A 14 8.26 -0.78 -14.12
CA LEU A 14 9.35 0.15 -14.43
C LEU A 14 9.32 1.40 -13.56
N LEU A 15 8.15 1.99 -13.32
CA LEU A 15 8.01 3.15 -12.43
C LEU A 15 8.41 2.80 -10.99
N ALA A 16 8.02 1.62 -10.50
CA ALA A 16 8.40 1.14 -9.18
C ALA A 16 9.92 0.89 -9.08
N SER A 17 10.53 0.31 -10.12
CA SER A 17 11.96 0.10 -10.19
C SER A 17 12.73 1.43 -10.24
N LEU A 18 12.21 2.41 -10.96
CA LEU A 18 12.83 3.73 -11.09
C LEU A 18 12.99 4.44 -9.74
N ILE A 19 11.96 4.43 -8.88
CA ILE A 19 12.08 5.05 -7.56
C ILE A 19 13.08 4.31 -6.68
N VAL A 20 13.11 2.99 -6.71
CA VAL A 20 14.07 2.19 -5.94
C VAL A 20 15.50 2.53 -6.39
N LEU A 21 15.76 2.54 -7.70
CA LEU A 21 17.06 2.89 -8.26
C LEU A 21 17.47 4.33 -7.94
N ALA A 22 16.53 5.27 -7.99
CA ALA A 22 16.80 6.66 -7.63
C ALA A 22 17.22 6.80 -6.16
N GLN A 23 16.52 6.11 -5.24
CA GLN A 23 16.87 6.13 -3.81
C GLN A 23 18.23 5.45 -3.56
N MET A 24 18.51 4.33 -4.24
CA MET A 24 19.83 3.68 -4.20
C MET A 24 20.95 4.61 -4.69
N ALA A 25 20.72 5.37 -5.76
CA ALA A 25 21.71 6.29 -6.31
C ALA A 25 22.01 7.44 -5.32
N ILE A 26 21.00 7.99 -4.67
CA ILE A 26 21.18 9.04 -3.64
C ILE A 26 21.98 8.49 -2.45
N PHE A 27 21.60 7.30 -1.97
CA PHE A 27 22.35 6.64 -0.90
C PHE A 27 23.80 6.35 -1.32
N ALA A 28 24.01 5.82 -2.53
CA ALA A 28 25.36 5.55 -3.06
C ALA A 28 26.20 6.83 -3.13
N TYR A 29 25.63 7.95 -3.54
CA TYR A 29 26.32 9.24 -3.55
C TYR A 29 26.79 9.66 -2.16
N VAL A 30 25.90 9.60 -1.15
CA VAL A 30 26.23 9.96 0.25
C VAL A 30 27.25 8.97 0.82
N TRP A 31 27.09 7.67 0.54
CA TRP A 31 28.05 6.65 0.93
C TRP A 31 29.45 6.93 0.41
N TYR A 32 29.60 7.13 -0.90
CA TYR A 32 30.91 7.31 -1.51
C TYR A 32 31.59 8.64 -1.14
N ASN A 33 30.82 9.72 -0.96
CA ASN A 33 31.41 11.04 -0.71
C ASN A 33 31.58 11.36 0.77
N ILE A 34 30.80 10.74 1.67
CA ILE A 34 30.81 11.11 3.08
C ILE A 34 31.22 9.91 3.96
N TYR A 35 30.40 8.87 4.03
CA TYR A 35 30.60 7.82 5.04
C TYR A 35 31.78 6.91 4.76
N ARG A 36 32.05 6.58 3.51
CA ARG A 36 33.17 5.72 3.14
C ARG A 36 34.53 6.25 3.63
N GLY A 37 34.71 7.57 3.62
CA GLY A 37 35.93 8.23 4.08
C GLY A 37 36.10 8.25 5.61
N GLN A 38 35.01 8.06 6.35
CA GLN A 38 34.99 8.10 7.80
C GLN A 38 35.18 6.72 8.46
N ILE A 39 35.07 5.65 7.67
CA ILE A 39 35.21 4.28 8.19
C ILE A 39 36.68 3.90 8.31
N ASN A 40 37.09 3.44 9.50
CA ASN A 40 38.48 3.06 9.82
C ASN A 40 39.04 1.91 8.97
N LYS A 41 38.17 1.02 8.47
CA LYS A 41 38.54 -0.07 7.56
C LYS A 41 37.54 -0.13 6.40
N PRO A 42 37.73 0.70 5.35
CA PRO A 42 36.80 0.74 4.25
C PRO A 42 36.73 -0.61 3.52
N PHE A 43 35.56 -0.94 3.03
CA PHE A 43 35.38 -2.16 2.23
C PHE A 43 36.23 -2.14 0.97
N TRP A 44 36.75 -3.30 0.59
CA TRP A 44 37.21 -3.55 -0.76
C TRP A 44 36.05 -3.38 -1.74
N ARG A 45 36.35 -3.10 -3.01
CA ARG A 45 35.39 -2.73 -4.07
C ARG A 45 34.01 -3.43 -4.00
N LYS A 46 34.00 -4.75 -3.74
CA LYS A 46 32.74 -5.54 -3.71
C LYS A 46 31.84 -5.21 -2.53
N GLY A 47 32.37 -4.90 -1.36
CA GLY A 47 31.57 -4.61 -0.16
C GLY A 47 30.73 -3.35 -0.29
N ASN A 48 31.23 -2.32 -0.99
CA ASN A 48 30.45 -1.09 -1.23
C ASN A 48 29.19 -1.35 -2.06
N TRP A 49 29.30 -2.21 -3.09
CA TRP A 49 28.15 -2.57 -3.93
C TRP A 49 27.14 -3.41 -3.17
N VAL A 50 27.60 -4.29 -2.28
CA VAL A 50 26.73 -5.10 -1.41
C VAL A 50 25.91 -4.18 -0.49
N LEU A 51 26.53 -3.18 0.12
CA LEU A 51 25.85 -2.22 0.98
C LEU A 51 24.75 -1.46 0.22
N ILE A 52 25.07 -0.94 -0.97
CA ILE A 52 24.10 -0.25 -1.82
C ILE A 52 22.96 -1.18 -2.25
N ALA A 53 23.26 -2.45 -2.54
CA ALA A 53 22.26 -3.45 -2.89
C ALA A 53 21.34 -3.78 -1.72
N ILE A 54 21.88 -3.88 -0.50
CA ILE A 54 21.10 -4.09 0.73
C ILE A 54 20.16 -2.91 0.95
N TYR A 55 20.65 -1.68 0.77
CA TYR A 55 19.81 -0.47 0.84
C TYR A 55 18.61 -0.56 -0.09
N GLY A 56 18.85 -0.89 -1.37
CA GLY A 56 17.78 -1.02 -2.36
C GLY A 56 16.80 -2.13 -2.05
N LEU A 57 17.29 -3.26 -1.53
CA LEU A 57 16.47 -4.38 -1.11
C LEU A 57 15.57 -3.99 0.08
N LEU A 58 16.13 -3.36 1.10
CA LEU A 58 15.38 -2.88 2.28
C LEU A 58 14.32 -1.86 1.88
N PHE A 59 14.70 -0.84 1.10
CA PHE A 59 13.75 0.17 0.64
C PHE A 59 12.64 -0.44 -0.22
N GLY A 60 12.97 -1.35 -1.14
CA GLY A 60 12.00 -2.08 -1.96
C GLY A 60 11.06 -2.94 -1.12
N MET A 61 11.58 -3.64 -0.12
CA MET A 61 10.83 -4.49 0.80
C MET A 61 9.85 -3.64 1.65
N PHE A 62 10.33 -2.60 2.31
CA PHE A 62 9.47 -1.72 3.12
C PHE A 62 8.45 -0.98 2.27
N SER A 63 8.83 -0.48 1.08
CA SER A 63 7.90 0.18 0.16
C SER A 63 6.80 -0.76 -0.32
N LYS A 64 7.11 -2.04 -0.55
CA LYS A 64 6.10 -3.07 -0.88
C LYS A 64 5.22 -3.39 0.31
N LEU A 65 5.79 -3.52 1.50
CA LEU A 65 5.08 -3.83 2.75
C LEU A 65 4.05 -2.75 3.09
N TYR A 66 4.45 -1.48 3.07
CA TYR A 66 3.56 -0.35 3.37
C TYR A 66 2.68 0.06 2.18
N GLY A 67 2.89 -0.51 1.00
CA GLY A 67 2.09 -0.22 -0.19
C GLY A 67 2.51 1.04 -0.95
N GLY A 68 3.68 1.59 -0.70
CA GLY A 68 4.21 2.80 -1.35
C GLY A 68 4.37 2.67 -2.88
N LEU A 69 4.53 1.44 -3.39
CA LEU A 69 4.63 1.17 -4.83
C LEU A 69 3.28 0.97 -5.53
N LYS A 70 2.14 1.03 -4.80
CA LYS A 70 0.79 0.84 -5.36
C LYS A 70 0.28 2.11 -6.05
N VAL A 71 0.99 2.56 -7.07
CA VAL A 71 0.60 3.73 -7.88
C VAL A 71 -0.77 3.50 -8.53
N GLY A 72 -1.66 4.49 -8.44
CA GLY A 72 -3.00 4.41 -9.01
C GLY A 72 -4.03 3.68 -8.15
N TYR A 73 -3.64 2.89 -7.16
CA TYR A 73 -4.57 2.23 -6.23
C TYR A 73 -4.88 3.11 -5.00
N LEU A 74 -3.85 3.68 -4.40
CA LEU A 74 -3.95 4.53 -3.22
C LEU A 74 -4.10 6.01 -3.59
N LYS A 75 -4.54 6.85 -2.64
CA LYS A 75 -4.49 8.30 -2.76
C LYS A 75 -3.04 8.76 -2.76
N ARG A 76 -2.76 9.97 -3.32
CA ARG A 76 -1.39 10.52 -3.35
C ARG A 76 -0.78 10.64 -1.96
N ILE A 77 -1.59 11.09 -1.01
CA ILE A 77 -1.19 11.29 0.38
C ILE A 77 -0.83 9.94 1.03
N ASP A 78 -1.63 8.89 0.80
CA ASP A 78 -1.36 7.57 1.36
C ASP A 78 -0.05 6.97 0.80
N VAL A 79 0.21 7.16 -0.50
CA VAL A 79 1.47 6.74 -1.13
C VAL A 79 2.64 7.52 -0.53
N PHE A 80 2.47 8.82 -0.30
CA PHE A 80 3.51 9.65 0.33
C PHE A 80 3.84 9.17 1.74
N TYR A 81 2.85 8.97 2.60
CA TYR A 81 3.07 8.43 3.94
C TYR A 81 3.72 7.04 3.92
N SER A 82 3.29 6.18 3.02
CA SER A 82 3.87 4.84 2.88
C SER A 82 5.34 4.88 2.47
N LEU A 83 5.71 5.74 1.51
CA LEU A 83 7.09 5.91 1.08
C LEU A 83 7.94 6.60 2.14
N THR A 84 7.39 7.61 2.83
CA THR A 84 8.09 8.28 3.94
C THR A 84 8.42 7.30 5.06
N LEU A 85 7.45 6.46 5.45
CA LEU A 85 7.69 5.44 6.48
C LEU A 85 8.73 4.40 6.00
N ALA A 86 8.65 3.96 4.75
CA ALA A 86 9.63 3.06 4.17
C ALA A 86 11.04 3.65 4.16
N LEU A 87 11.19 4.93 3.80
CA LEU A 87 12.46 5.66 3.85
C LEU A 87 13.01 5.76 5.26
N LEU A 88 12.20 6.19 6.22
CA LEU A 88 12.62 6.31 7.61
C LEU A 88 13.09 4.97 8.17
N CYS A 89 12.32 3.89 7.98
CA CYS A 89 12.72 2.56 8.40
C CYS A 89 14.03 2.11 7.72
N THR A 90 14.16 2.32 6.41
CA THR A 90 15.37 1.96 5.68
C THR A 90 16.58 2.74 6.18
N ASN A 91 16.46 4.07 6.29
CA ASN A 91 17.58 4.93 6.68
C ASN A 91 18.02 4.68 8.12
N VAL A 92 17.08 4.37 9.04
CA VAL A 92 17.43 3.98 10.42
C VAL A 92 18.20 2.66 10.44
N VAL A 93 17.72 1.64 9.72
CA VAL A 93 18.41 0.34 9.66
C VAL A 93 19.80 0.50 9.03
N GLU A 94 19.91 1.27 7.96
CA GLU A 94 21.17 1.51 7.27
C GLU A 94 22.16 2.30 8.12
N TYR A 95 21.69 3.33 8.83
CA TYR A 95 22.52 4.08 9.77
C TYR A 95 23.07 3.18 10.90
N LEU A 96 22.23 2.31 11.45
CA LEU A 96 22.68 1.33 12.44
C LEU A 96 23.71 0.36 11.84
N GLN A 97 23.49 -0.11 10.61
CA GLN A 97 24.41 -0.98 9.89
C GLN A 97 25.77 -0.31 9.69
N ILE A 98 25.81 0.94 9.21
CA ILE A 98 27.03 1.71 9.02
C ILE A 98 27.75 1.93 10.35
N THR A 99 27.01 2.27 11.39
CA THR A 99 27.54 2.46 12.77
C THR A 99 28.17 1.16 13.31
N LEU A 100 27.52 0.01 13.10
CA LEU A 100 28.07 -1.29 13.49
C LEU A 100 29.37 -1.63 12.75
N ILE A 101 29.43 -1.32 11.45
CA ILE A 101 30.63 -1.53 10.63
C ILE A 101 31.79 -0.67 11.13
N ASN A 102 31.50 0.58 11.48
CA ASN A 102 32.53 1.52 11.99
C ASN A 102 32.90 1.27 13.46
N ARG A 103 32.08 0.53 14.24
CA ARG A 103 32.20 0.30 15.70
C ARG A 103 31.99 1.53 16.56
N TRP A 104 31.68 2.69 15.99
CA TRP A 104 31.40 3.95 16.67
C TRP A 104 30.27 4.67 15.95
N PHE A 105 29.50 5.46 16.68
CA PHE A 105 28.47 6.30 16.12
C PHE A 105 29.10 7.33 15.18
N LEU A 106 28.68 7.30 13.93
CA LEU A 106 29.02 8.30 12.93
C LEU A 106 28.08 9.49 13.05
N GLU A 107 28.48 10.60 12.45
CA GLU A 107 27.65 11.79 12.38
C GLU A 107 26.34 11.47 11.65
N ALA A 108 25.19 11.76 12.30
CA ALA A 108 23.88 11.46 11.73
C ALA A 108 23.39 12.53 10.75
N TRP A 109 23.99 13.73 10.78
CA TRP A 109 23.54 14.87 10.00
C TRP A 109 23.46 14.60 8.50
N PRO A 110 24.47 13.98 7.83
CA PRO A 110 24.41 13.64 6.42
C PRO A 110 23.27 12.68 6.07
N MET A 111 22.89 11.78 6.99
CA MET A 111 21.75 10.87 6.80
C MET A 111 20.43 11.64 6.84
N ILE A 112 20.31 12.65 7.68
CA ILE A 112 19.13 13.52 7.77
C ILE A 112 18.98 14.34 6.49
N GLU A 113 20.06 14.98 6.02
CA GLU A 113 20.07 15.73 4.75
C GLU A 113 19.70 14.82 3.57
N MET A 114 20.29 13.65 3.50
CA MET A 114 19.96 12.63 2.50
C MET A 114 18.47 12.30 2.53
N THR A 115 17.91 12.06 3.73
CA THR A 115 16.49 11.76 3.89
C THR A 115 15.61 12.89 3.36
N GLY A 116 15.99 14.15 3.59
CA GLY A 116 15.30 15.33 3.03
C GLY A 116 15.29 15.33 1.51
N ILE A 117 16.43 15.09 0.86
CA ILE A 117 16.53 14.99 -0.60
C ILE A 117 15.68 13.82 -1.13
N GLN A 118 15.74 12.70 -0.46
CA GLN A 118 14.98 11.49 -0.81
C GLN A 118 13.46 11.71 -0.75
N LEU A 119 12.97 12.46 0.23
CA LEU A 119 11.56 12.84 0.33
C LEU A 119 11.14 13.73 -0.83
N ILE A 120 11.97 14.69 -1.24
CA ILE A 120 11.70 15.54 -2.42
C ILE A 120 11.58 14.66 -3.67
N VAL A 121 12.49 13.71 -3.86
CA VAL A 121 12.45 12.77 -5.00
C VAL A 121 11.19 11.90 -4.95
N CYS A 122 10.74 11.46 -3.77
CA CYS A 122 9.47 10.75 -3.62
C CYS A 122 8.28 11.62 -4.07
N ILE A 123 8.24 12.89 -3.68
CA ILE A 123 7.17 13.81 -4.09
C ILE A 123 7.13 13.93 -5.62
N VAL A 124 8.26 14.23 -6.23
CA VAL A 124 8.38 14.37 -7.69
C VAL A 124 7.94 13.08 -8.40
N TRP A 125 8.40 11.94 -7.89
CA TRP A 125 8.02 10.63 -8.44
C TRP A 125 6.53 10.34 -8.31
N ILE A 126 5.89 10.67 -7.18
CA ILE A 126 4.44 10.49 -6.98
C ILE A 126 3.65 11.30 -8.02
N TRP A 127 4.06 12.54 -8.30
CA TRP A 127 3.40 13.37 -9.29
C TRP A 127 3.61 12.82 -10.71
N GLY A 128 4.85 12.49 -11.06
CA GLY A 128 5.19 11.95 -12.38
C GLY A 128 4.55 10.61 -12.67
N SER A 129 4.64 9.68 -11.72
CA SER A 129 4.05 8.35 -11.86
C SER A 129 2.52 8.40 -11.99
N ARG A 130 1.87 9.33 -11.25
CA ARG A 130 0.43 9.52 -11.38
C ARG A 130 0.02 10.13 -12.70
N TYR A 131 0.79 11.08 -13.22
CA TYR A 131 0.56 11.66 -14.54
C TYR A 131 0.63 10.59 -15.63
N ILE A 132 1.68 9.76 -15.60
CA ILE A 132 1.83 8.63 -16.52
C ILE A 132 0.68 7.64 -16.37
N TYR A 133 0.33 7.29 -15.12
CA TYR A 133 -0.77 6.37 -14.84
C TYR A 133 -2.10 6.90 -15.40
N SER A 134 -2.44 8.16 -15.20
CA SER A 134 -3.69 8.75 -15.67
C SER A 134 -3.80 8.79 -17.20
N ARG A 135 -2.67 8.93 -17.90
CA ARG A 135 -2.60 8.84 -19.37
C ARG A 135 -2.78 7.42 -19.91
N LEU A 136 -2.29 6.43 -19.16
CA LEU A 136 -2.36 5.01 -19.57
C LEU A 136 -3.71 4.36 -19.28
N TYR A 137 -4.34 4.77 -18.18
CA TYR A 137 -5.59 4.18 -17.71
C TYR A 137 -6.74 5.17 -17.87
N ARG A 138 -7.65 4.89 -18.79
CA ARG A 138 -8.95 5.56 -18.81
C ARG A 138 -9.79 5.10 -17.63
N ALA A 139 -10.65 5.98 -17.13
CA ALA A 139 -11.68 5.59 -16.16
C ALA A 139 -12.51 4.44 -16.73
N ARG A 140 -12.78 3.43 -15.90
CA ARG A 140 -13.58 2.28 -16.29
C ARG A 140 -15.03 2.61 -16.15
N ARG A 141 -15.80 2.33 -17.20
CA ARG A 141 -17.26 2.43 -17.17
C ARG A 141 -17.81 1.27 -16.34
N LEU A 142 -18.53 1.59 -15.29
CA LEU A 142 -19.06 0.60 -14.35
C LEU A 142 -20.59 0.63 -14.35
N LEU A 143 -21.19 -0.57 -14.36
CA LEU A 143 -22.60 -0.78 -14.14
C LEU A 143 -22.84 -1.14 -12.67
N VAL A 144 -23.74 -0.46 -12.01
CA VAL A 144 -24.16 -0.79 -10.63
C VAL A 144 -25.44 -1.63 -10.70
N ILE A 145 -25.37 -2.86 -10.18
CA ILE A 145 -26.53 -3.74 -9.99
C ILE A 145 -26.88 -3.68 -8.52
N TYR A 146 -28.08 -3.23 -8.19
CA TYR A 146 -28.52 -3.04 -6.82
C TYR A 146 -29.83 -3.78 -6.52
N GLY A 147 -30.02 -4.10 -5.25
CA GLY A 147 -31.24 -4.72 -4.71
C GLY A 147 -32.13 -3.72 -3.98
N ASP A 148 -32.59 -4.11 -2.80
CA ASP A 148 -33.58 -3.33 -2.02
C ASP A 148 -33.08 -1.95 -1.61
N ARG A 149 -31.77 -1.78 -1.44
CA ARG A 149 -31.16 -0.48 -1.13
C ARG A 149 -30.50 0.11 -2.37
N ASP A 150 -31.02 1.23 -2.84
CA ASP A 150 -30.32 2.07 -3.81
C ASP A 150 -28.92 2.42 -3.25
N PRO A 151 -27.86 2.27 -4.04
CA PRO A 151 -26.48 2.62 -3.63
C PRO A 151 -26.36 4.08 -3.17
N GLY A 152 -27.39 4.90 -3.38
CA GLY A 152 -27.44 6.30 -2.99
C GLY A 152 -26.37 7.16 -3.64
N ASP A 153 -26.47 8.46 -3.47
CA ASP A 153 -25.47 9.38 -3.99
C ASP A 153 -24.11 9.20 -3.30
N ASP A 154 -24.09 8.66 -2.08
CA ASP A 154 -22.88 8.46 -1.29
C ASP A 154 -21.86 7.50 -1.94
N LEU A 155 -22.29 6.31 -2.40
CA LEU A 155 -21.37 5.37 -3.08
C LEU A 155 -20.89 5.95 -4.39
N ILE A 156 -21.83 6.49 -5.17
CA ILE A 156 -21.56 7.06 -6.47
C ILE A 156 -20.64 8.26 -6.32
N HIS A 157 -20.90 9.15 -5.37
CA HIS A 157 -20.06 10.30 -5.09
C HIS A 157 -18.66 9.88 -4.63
N LYS A 158 -18.55 8.89 -3.73
CA LYS A 158 -17.27 8.34 -3.28
C LYS A 158 -16.47 7.71 -4.40
N MET A 159 -17.12 6.98 -5.30
CA MET A 159 -16.44 6.37 -6.44
C MET A 159 -16.11 7.40 -7.53
N ASN A 160 -17.01 8.31 -7.80
CA ASN A 160 -16.78 9.39 -8.77
C ASN A 160 -15.80 10.46 -8.26
N SER A 161 -15.50 10.53 -6.96
CA SER A 161 -14.36 11.33 -6.47
C SER A 161 -13.02 10.82 -7.02
N ARG A 162 -13.00 9.59 -7.52
CA ARG A 162 -11.88 8.95 -8.22
C ARG A 162 -12.17 8.77 -9.70
N ARG A 163 -12.62 9.84 -10.39
CA ARG A 163 -12.88 9.85 -11.84
C ARG A 163 -11.68 9.46 -12.69
N ASP A 164 -10.48 9.51 -12.12
CA ASP A 164 -9.27 8.97 -12.74
C ASP A 164 -9.32 7.45 -12.90
N LYS A 165 -10.20 6.76 -12.20
CA LYS A 165 -10.25 5.30 -12.12
C LYS A 165 -11.62 4.70 -12.39
N TYR A 166 -12.68 5.34 -11.92
CA TYR A 166 -14.04 4.84 -11.95
C TYR A 166 -14.98 5.86 -12.60
N ASP A 167 -15.86 5.38 -13.46
CA ASP A 167 -16.96 6.12 -14.06
C ASP A 167 -18.21 5.27 -13.95
N ILE A 168 -19.09 5.62 -13.01
CA ILE A 168 -20.38 4.95 -12.86
C ILE A 168 -21.32 5.54 -13.88
N SER A 169 -21.47 4.84 -15.02
CA SER A 169 -22.28 5.29 -16.15
C SER A 169 -23.60 4.56 -16.31
N GLY A 170 -23.91 3.58 -15.44
CA GLY A 170 -25.19 2.88 -15.44
C GLY A 170 -25.58 2.33 -14.09
N LYS A 171 -26.91 2.32 -13.85
CA LYS A 171 -27.53 1.67 -12.68
C LYS A 171 -28.66 0.78 -13.18
N VAL A 172 -28.81 -0.42 -12.63
CA VAL A 172 -29.88 -1.34 -12.93
C VAL A 172 -30.35 -2.03 -11.64
N HIS A 173 -31.65 -2.10 -11.45
CA HIS A 173 -32.23 -2.84 -10.34
C HIS A 173 -32.28 -4.35 -10.71
N ALA A 174 -32.04 -5.23 -9.74
CA ALA A 174 -31.96 -6.67 -9.97
C ALA A 174 -33.29 -7.31 -10.42
N SER A 175 -34.42 -6.61 -10.29
CA SER A 175 -35.73 -7.09 -10.76
C SER A 175 -35.92 -7.04 -12.28
N VAL A 176 -35.06 -6.37 -13.02
CA VAL A 176 -35.17 -6.23 -14.48
C VAL A 176 -35.05 -7.58 -15.19
N GLY A 177 -34.42 -8.56 -14.56
CA GLY A 177 -34.24 -9.89 -15.09
C GLY A 177 -32.79 -10.20 -15.40
N GLU A 178 -32.45 -11.49 -15.21
CA GLU A 178 -31.02 -11.93 -15.25
C GLU A 178 -30.44 -11.84 -16.67
N GLU A 179 -31.20 -12.19 -17.69
CA GLU A 179 -30.74 -12.15 -19.09
C GLU A 179 -30.48 -10.72 -19.57
N GLU A 180 -31.35 -9.79 -19.22
CA GLU A 180 -31.18 -8.40 -19.60
C GLU A 180 -29.97 -7.76 -18.91
N ILE A 181 -29.79 -8.07 -17.64
CA ILE A 181 -28.61 -7.61 -16.88
C ILE A 181 -27.32 -8.20 -17.48
N HIS A 182 -27.33 -9.47 -17.89
CA HIS A 182 -26.17 -10.07 -18.58
C HIS A 182 -25.83 -9.40 -19.90
N ARG A 183 -26.83 -8.99 -20.67
CA ARG A 183 -26.62 -8.20 -21.89
C ARG A 183 -26.00 -6.83 -21.57
N MET A 184 -26.58 -6.13 -20.59
CA MET A 184 -26.04 -4.85 -20.16
C MET A 184 -24.59 -4.94 -19.67
N MET A 185 -24.22 -6.01 -18.95
CA MET A 185 -22.84 -6.21 -18.46
C MET A 185 -21.79 -6.20 -19.56
N ALA A 186 -22.15 -6.63 -20.78
CA ALA A 186 -21.23 -6.70 -21.91
C ALA A 186 -20.75 -5.32 -22.39
N ASP A 187 -21.53 -4.28 -22.15
CA ASP A 187 -21.24 -2.90 -22.59
C ASP A 187 -20.36 -2.11 -21.59
N TYR A 188 -20.03 -2.71 -20.44
CA TYR A 188 -19.27 -2.08 -19.37
C TYR A 188 -17.93 -2.76 -19.11
N ASP A 189 -16.97 -2.00 -18.60
CA ASP A 189 -15.64 -2.49 -18.26
C ASP A 189 -15.61 -3.28 -16.92
N GLY A 190 -16.71 -3.20 -16.18
CA GLY A 190 -16.88 -3.91 -14.92
C GLY A 190 -18.22 -3.62 -14.26
N VAL A 191 -18.51 -4.38 -13.23
CA VAL A 191 -19.80 -4.37 -12.54
C VAL A 191 -19.59 -4.16 -11.04
N ILE A 192 -20.49 -3.42 -10.42
CA ILE A 192 -20.58 -3.26 -8.96
C ILE A 192 -21.85 -3.98 -8.52
N ILE A 193 -21.71 -4.98 -7.66
CA ILE A 193 -22.83 -5.67 -7.03
C ILE A 193 -23.08 -5.06 -5.66
N TRP A 194 -24.23 -4.40 -5.51
CA TRP A 194 -24.59 -3.68 -4.32
C TRP A 194 -25.85 -4.26 -3.66
N ASP A 195 -25.71 -4.60 -2.39
CA ASP A 195 -26.80 -5.05 -1.49
C ASP A 195 -27.80 -6.07 -2.07
N LEU A 196 -27.29 -7.09 -2.78
CA LEU A 196 -28.08 -8.19 -3.28
C LEU A 196 -28.21 -9.33 -2.25
N PRO A 197 -29.31 -10.09 -2.25
CA PRO A 197 -29.40 -11.37 -1.54
C PRO A 197 -28.26 -12.31 -1.95
N SER A 198 -27.74 -13.08 -1.00
CA SER A 198 -26.53 -13.90 -1.23
C SER A 198 -26.65 -14.87 -2.41
N ALA A 199 -27.82 -15.45 -2.63
CA ALA A 199 -28.06 -16.37 -3.76
C ALA A 199 -27.94 -15.66 -5.11
N VAL A 200 -28.56 -14.48 -5.27
CA VAL A 200 -28.52 -13.66 -6.48
C VAL A 200 -27.13 -13.11 -6.72
N ARG A 201 -26.51 -12.57 -5.66
CA ARG A 201 -25.13 -12.06 -5.69
C ARG A 201 -24.15 -13.12 -6.20
N ASN A 202 -24.25 -14.34 -5.69
CA ASN A 202 -23.35 -15.43 -6.07
C ASN A 202 -23.54 -15.87 -7.53
N ARG A 203 -24.77 -15.79 -8.08
CA ARG A 203 -25.00 -16.03 -9.52
C ARG A 203 -24.30 -15.01 -10.37
N TYR A 204 -24.49 -13.72 -10.11
CA TYR A 204 -23.79 -12.66 -10.85
C TYR A 204 -22.27 -12.73 -10.67
N LEU A 205 -21.79 -13.05 -9.48
CA LEU A 205 -20.37 -13.24 -9.24
C LEU A 205 -19.78 -14.37 -10.10
N LYS A 206 -20.45 -15.53 -10.14
CA LYS A 206 -20.03 -16.66 -10.98
C LYS A 206 -20.04 -16.30 -12.46
N TYR A 207 -21.08 -15.58 -12.92
CA TYR A 207 -21.16 -15.11 -14.29
C TYR A 207 -20.01 -14.16 -14.64
N CYS A 208 -19.74 -13.16 -13.81
CA CYS A 208 -18.63 -12.26 -14.00
C CYS A 208 -17.28 -13.00 -14.04
N PHE A 209 -17.10 -13.98 -13.18
CA PHE A 209 -15.87 -14.77 -13.13
C PHE A 209 -15.70 -15.62 -14.39
N SER A 210 -16.74 -16.32 -14.85
CA SER A 210 -16.67 -17.16 -16.07
C SER A 210 -16.43 -16.36 -17.34
N HIS A 211 -16.93 -15.11 -17.41
CA HIS A 211 -16.75 -14.22 -18.56
C HIS A 211 -15.60 -13.23 -18.39
N SER A 212 -14.77 -13.39 -17.37
CA SER A 212 -13.64 -12.50 -17.07
C SER A 212 -14.05 -11.01 -16.94
N ILE A 213 -15.28 -10.75 -16.52
CA ILE A 213 -15.79 -9.41 -16.22
C ILE A 213 -15.32 -9.00 -14.84
N ARG A 214 -14.80 -7.80 -14.71
CA ARG A 214 -14.34 -7.28 -13.40
C ARG A 214 -15.53 -6.97 -12.51
N CYS A 215 -15.56 -7.58 -11.32
CA CYS A 215 -16.65 -7.44 -10.37
C CYS A 215 -16.15 -6.78 -9.07
N TYR A 216 -16.89 -5.78 -8.60
CA TYR A 216 -16.71 -5.15 -7.30
C TYR A 216 -17.92 -5.53 -6.44
N ILE A 217 -17.70 -5.99 -5.22
CA ILE A 217 -18.77 -6.49 -4.35
C ILE A 217 -18.68 -5.78 -3.01
N SER A 218 -19.82 -5.33 -2.50
CA SER A 218 -19.92 -4.92 -1.10
C SER A 218 -19.91 -6.18 -0.22
N PRO A 219 -18.89 -6.38 0.63
CA PRO A 219 -18.82 -7.59 1.46
C PRO A 219 -19.91 -7.57 2.53
N LYS A 220 -20.54 -8.71 2.76
CA LYS A 220 -21.42 -8.95 3.90
C LYS A 220 -20.59 -9.43 5.11
N ILE A 221 -21.18 -9.40 6.29
CA ILE A 221 -20.51 -9.84 7.55
C ILE A 221 -19.95 -11.26 7.41
N SER A 222 -20.72 -12.18 6.78
CA SER A 222 -20.25 -13.53 6.49
C SER A 222 -18.98 -13.57 5.64
N ASP A 223 -18.87 -12.69 4.65
CA ASP A 223 -17.71 -12.63 3.77
C ASP A 223 -16.48 -12.13 4.54
N ILE A 224 -16.67 -11.13 5.42
CA ILE A 224 -15.60 -10.59 6.28
C ILE A 224 -15.09 -11.66 7.24
N ILE A 225 -16.00 -12.46 7.84
CA ILE A 225 -15.65 -13.58 8.72
C ILE A 225 -14.84 -14.64 7.94
N LEU A 226 -15.29 -15.00 6.73
CA LEU A 226 -14.58 -15.97 5.89
C LEU A 226 -13.22 -15.47 5.42
N MET A 227 -13.07 -14.16 5.15
CA MET A 227 -11.78 -13.55 4.78
C MET A 227 -10.75 -13.62 5.92
N GLY A 228 -11.21 -13.61 7.16
CA GLY A 228 -10.35 -13.75 8.36
C GLY A 228 -10.18 -15.19 8.84
N SER A 229 -10.72 -16.18 8.13
CA SER A 229 -10.66 -17.60 8.53
C SER A 229 -9.34 -18.24 8.11
N ASP A 230 -8.83 -19.14 8.96
CA ASP A 230 -7.66 -19.95 8.69
C ASP A 230 -7.97 -21.04 7.65
N ARG A 231 -7.08 -21.20 6.68
CA ARG A 231 -7.19 -22.29 5.69
C ARG A 231 -6.59 -23.55 6.25
N ILE A 232 -7.40 -24.58 6.38
CA ILE A 232 -6.99 -25.92 6.84
C ILE A 232 -7.18 -26.89 5.69
N HIS A 233 -6.21 -27.76 5.46
CA HIS A 233 -6.34 -28.88 4.55
C HIS A 233 -6.53 -30.17 5.37
N LEU A 234 -7.69 -30.79 5.25
CA LEU A 234 -7.94 -32.10 5.79
C LEU A 234 -7.90 -33.09 4.61
N PHE A 235 -6.76 -33.76 4.42
CA PHE A 235 -6.47 -34.54 3.23
C PHE A 235 -6.64 -33.67 1.97
N ASP A 236 -7.46 -34.07 1.02
CA ASP A 236 -7.73 -33.33 -0.23
C ASP A 236 -8.87 -32.30 -0.11
N THR A 237 -9.47 -32.14 1.06
CA THR A 237 -10.61 -31.24 1.26
C THR A 237 -10.14 -29.92 1.89
N PRO A 238 -10.24 -28.77 1.18
CA PRO A 238 -9.97 -27.47 1.76
C PRO A 238 -11.10 -27.05 2.70
N LEU A 239 -10.76 -26.69 3.93
CA LEU A 239 -11.69 -26.20 4.93
C LEU A 239 -11.30 -24.79 5.38
N LEU A 240 -12.30 -23.98 5.71
CA LEU A 240 -12.10 -22.68 6.33
C LEU A 240 -12.51 -22.77 7.80
N MET A 241 -11.56 -22.56 8.70
CA MET A 241 -11.81 -22.54 10.13
C MET A 241 -11.98 -21.11 10.61
N SER A 242 -13.20 -20.74 10.97
CA SER A 242 -13.50 -19.46 11.60
C SER A 242 -13.59 -19.63 13.10
N ARG A 243 -12.81 -18.86 13.85
CA ARG A 243 -12.88 -18.80 15.31
C ARG A 243 -12.95 -17.34 15.75
N ASN A 244 -13.84 -17.05 16.68
CA ASN A 244 -13.82 -15.76 17.38
C ASN A 244 -12.84 -15.85 18.55
N MET A 245 -11.57 -16.02 18.24
CA MET A 245 -10.50 -15.90 19.23
C MET A 245 -9.99 -14.48 19.16
N GLY A 246 -10.07 -13.74 20.25
CA GLY A 246 -9.38 -12.45 20.36
C GLY A 246 -7.89 -12.57 20.01
N LEU A 247 -7.12 -11.53 20.27
CA LEU A 247 -5.68 -11.53 20.02
C LEU A 247 -5.02 -12.74 20.71
N SER A 248 -4.17 -13.47 19.99
CA SER A 248 -3.32 -14.50 20.55
C SER A 248 -2.36 -13.94 21.59
N ILE A 249 -1.77 -14.80 22.43
CA ILE A 249 -0.87 -14.36 23.51
C ILE A 249 0.32 -13.58 22.96
N ASP A 250 0.92 -14.06 21.87
CA ASP A 250 2.02 -13.42 21.15
C ASP A 250 1.61 -12.06 20.55
N GLN A 251 0.43 -11.95 19.95
CA GLN A 251 -0.11 -10.68 19.46
C GLN A 251 -0.40 -9.69 20.59
N ARG A 252 -0.90 -10.16 21.72
CA ARG A 252 -1.08 -9.31 22.93
C ARG A 252 0.25 -8.84 23.49
N ALA A 253 1.25 -9.70 23.54
CA ALA A 253 2.59 -9.33 23.98
C ALA A 253 3.23 -8.31 23.03
N ALA A 254 3.17 -8.55 21.72
CA ALA A 254 3.67 -7.64 20.70
C ALA A 254 2.96 -6.27 20.76
N LYS A 255 1.62 -6.27 20.89
CA LYS A 255 0.86 -5.04 21.08
C LYS A 255 1.32 -4.28 22.34
N ARG A 256 1.45 -4.98 23.48
CA ARG A 256 1.87 -4.36 24.75
C ARG A 256 3.26 -3.74 24.65
N LEU A 257 4.20 -4.44 24.00
CA LEU A 257 5.54 -3.93 23.75
C LEU A 257 5.48 -2.64 22.92
N LEU A 258 4.70 -2.66 21.86
CA LEU A 258 4.54 -1.51 20.96
C LEU A 258 3.88 -0.33 21.68
N ASP A 259 2.86 -0.59 22.47
CA ASP A 259 2.18 0.42 23.29
C ASP A 259 3.16 1.09 24.28
N ILE A 260 4.02 0.31 24.95
CA ILE A 260 5.04 0.81 25.88
C ILE A 260 6.10 1.63 25.15
N LEU A 261 6.58 1.16 24.00
CA LEU A 261 7.58 1.89 23.22
C LEU A 261 7.03 3.22 22.72
N VAL A 262 5.83 3.22 22.11
CA VAL A 262 5.21 4.43 21.57
C VAL A 262 4.88 5.42 22.69
N SER A 263 4.31 4.96 23.80
CA SER A 263 3.99 5.83 24.93
C SER A 263 5.26 6.38 25.62
N GLY A 264 6.30 5.56 25.76
CA GLY A 264 7.59 5.98 26.30
C GLY A 264 8.25 7.07 25.46
N VAL A 265 8.34 6.86 24.14
CA VAL A 265 8.84 7.88 23.21
C VAL A 265 7.95 9.14 23.23
N GLY A 266 6.64 8.95 23.26
CA GLY A 266 5.67 10.06 23.35
C GLY A 266 5.90 10.92 24.62
N ILE A 267 6.06 10.29 25.79
CA ILE A 267 6.33 11.00 27.05
C ILE A 267 7.66 11.77 26.97
N ILE A 268 8.72 11.15 26.44
CA ILE A 268 10.03 11.80 26.32
C ILE A 268 9.92 13.04 25.40
N LEU A 269 9.26 12.92 24.25
CA LEU A 269 9.12 14.02 23.31
C LEU A 269 8.21 15.15 23.81
N THR A 270 7.17 14.82 24.58
CA THR A 270 6.21 15.81 25.07
C THR A 270 6.62 16.40 26.44
N SER A 271 7.52 15.75 27.18
CA SER A 271 7.94 16.19 28.52
C SER A 271 8.46 17.65 28.59
N PRO A 272 9.28 18.17 27.66
CA PRO A 272 9.71 19.56 27.70
C PRO A 272 8.55 20.55 27.50
N ILE A 273 7.60 20.20 26.62
CA ILE A 273 6.41 21.03 26.38
C ILE A 273 5.51 21.03 27.62
N MET A 274 5.28 19.87 28.21
CA MET A 274 4.50 19.73 29.46
C MET A 274 5.12 20.52 30.59
N LEU A 275 6.45 20.51 30.70
CA LEU A 275 7.17 21.25 31.73
C LEU A 275 7.02 22.79 31.55
N ILE A 276 7.10 23.27 30.31
CA ILE A 276 6.87 24.69 29.98
C ILE A 276 5.44 25.10 30.35
N ILE A 277 4.45 24.29 30.00
CA ILE A 277 3.05 24.55 30.34
C ILE A 277 2.83 24.55 31.86
N ALA A 278 3.43 23.59 32.58
CA ALA A 278 3.32 23.51 34.02
C ALA A 278 3.90 24.76 34.73
N ILE A 279 4.99 25.31 34.21
CA ILE A 279 5.59 26.56 34.75
C ILE A 279 4.71 27.76 34.39
N ALA A 280 4.11 27.80 33.21
CA ALA A 280 3.28 28.91 32.77
C ALA A 280 1.91 28.98 33.47
N VAL A 281 1.41 27.87 34.01
CA VAL A 281 0.12 27.79 34.71
C VAL A 281 0.29 28.06 36.22
N LYS A 282 1.51 27.98 36.77
CA LYS A 282 1.82 28.31 38.14
C LYS A 282 2.07 29.80 38.34
#